data_5a8a48dc36da2b3435cfc06fac820595
#
_entry.id   5a8a48dc36da2b3435cfc06fac820595
#
_cell.length_a   1.000
_cell.length_b   1.000
_cell.length_c   1.000
_cell.angle_alpha   90.00
_cell.angle_beta   90.00
_cell.angle_gamma   90.00
#
_symmetry.space_group_name_H-M   'P 1'
#
loop_
_entity.id
_entity.type
_entity.pdbx_description
1 polymer ?
#
loop_
_entity_poly.entity_id
_entity_poly.type
_entity_poly.pdbx_seq_one_letter_code
_entity_poly.pdbx_strand_id
1 'polypeptide(L)'
;MDKVMAQLEGLVAHYEELQEMMADPEVINDTKRYMEISKEEADLREVVQKYKKYKKDKQEIADNKEIIASETDADLIEMAKEENAEIEKEIPELEDQIKILMLPKDPNDDKDIIMEIRGAAGGDEASLFAGDLLRMYEKYAERQNWKVSMIDTEPTEVGGYKRVAIMITGDKVYSKLKYENGAHRVQRIPVTESQGRVHTSTATVAVMPEYEQVDIDIDPKDIRVDVYRSSGAGGQHINKTSSAVRMTHLPTGIVVAMQDQRSQQQNREKAMQILKSRVYDYYESQNQAQYDAKRKSAVGTGDRSERIRTYNYPQNRVTDHRIGLTINKLDRVMNGELDEIIDALILYNQTKQLEELADQNA
;
A
#
# COMPACT_ATOMS: atom_id res chain seq x y z
N MET A 1 -9.24 -14.57 -24.07
CA MET A 1 -10.38 -15.09 -23.29
C MET A 1 -10.07 -16.47 -22.67
N ASP A 2 -9.66 -17.48 -23.42
CA ASP A 2 -9.50 -18.84 -22.86
C ASP A 2 -8.50 -18.97 -21.71
N LYS A 3 -7.37 -18.23 -21.74
CA LYS A 3 -6.40 -18.19 -20.62
C LYS A 3 -7.00 -17.56 -19.37
N VAL A 4 -7.76 -16.48 -19.52
CA VAL A 4 -8.40 -15.77 -18.39
C VAL A 4 -9.46 -16.67 -17.76
N MET A 5 -10.25 -17.39 -18.57
CA MET A 5 -11.23 -18.35 -18.08
C MET A 5 -10.60 -19.51 -17.32
N ALA A 6 -9.47 -20.06 -17.82
CA ALA A 6 -8.74 -21.11 -17.11
C ALA A 6 -8.17 -20.62 -15.77
N GLN A 7 -7.70 -19.38 -15.69
CA GLN A 7 -7.26 -18.76 -14.44
C GLN A 7 -8.42 -18.60 -13.45
N LEU A 8 -9.57 -18.13 -13.91
CA LEU A 8 -10.76 -17.98 -13.07
C LEU A 8 -11.26 -19.31 -12.52
N GLU A 9 -11.22 -20.40 -13.33
CA GLU A 9 -11.54 -21.74 -12.85
C GLU A 9 -10.57 -22.21 -11.77
N GLY A 10 -9.27 -21.91 -11.94
CA GLY A 10 -8.27 -22.16 -10.90
C GLY A 10 -8.54 -21.40 -9.59
N LEU A 11 -8.98 -20.12 -9.70
CA LEU A 11 -9.36 -19.33 -8.53
C LEU A 11 -10.59 -19.86 -7.83
N VAL A 12 -11.58 -20.37 -8.58
CA VAL A 12 -12.78 -21.01 -7.99
C VAL A 12 -12.40 -22.26 -7.22
N ALA A 13 -11.57 -23.11 -7.81
CA ALA A 13 -11.12 -24.35 -7.14
C ALA A 13 -10.32 -24.01 -5.85
N HIS A 14 -9.43 -23.05 -5.92
CA HIS A 14 -8.67 -22.59 -4.75
C HIS A 14 -9.57 -21.98 -3.66
N TYR A 15 -10.56 -21.19 -4.05
CA TYR A 15 -11.54 -20.64 -3.11
C TYR A 15 -12.34 -21.74 -2.40
N GLU A 16 -12.75 -22.78 -3.11
CA GLU A 16 -13.47 -23.93 -2.54
C GLU A 16 -12.55 -24.73 -1.59
N GLU A 17 -11.27 -24.92 -1.94
CA GLU A 17 -10.25 -25.51 -1.05
C GLU A 17 -10.06 -24.71 0.24
N LEU A 18 -9.98 -23.36 0.15
CA LEU A 18 -9.89 -22.50 1.33
C LEU A 18 -11.11 -22.64 2.25
N GLN A 19 -12.32 -22.74 1.66
CA GLN A 19 -13.54 -22.97 2.44
C GLN A 19 -13.53 -24.34 3.15
N GLU A 20 -13.03 -25.38 2.50
CA GLU A 20 -12.85 -26.70 3.11
C GLU A 20 -11.82 -26.65 4.26
N MET A 21 -10.69 -25.97 4.03
CA MET A 21 -9.67 -25.79 5.08
C MET A 21 -10.18 -25.00 6.28
N MET A 22 -11.06 -24.00 6.08
CA MET A 22 -11.68 -23.24 7.18
C MET A 22 -12.66 -24.10 8.01
N ALA A 23 -13.18 -25.20 7.46
CA ALA A 23 -14.02 -26.13 8.17
C ALA A 23 -13.23 -27.23 8.93
N ASP A 24 -11.91 -27.32 8.70
CA ASP A 24 -11.05 -28.31 9.36
C ASP A 24 -10.83 -27.95 10.84
N PRO A 25 -11.12 -28.87 11.80
CA PRO A 25 -10.87 -28.64 13.21
C PRO A 25 -9.41 -28.33 13.58
N GLU A 26 -8.44 -28.82 12.82
CA GLU A 26 -7.02 -28.50 13.04
C GLU A 26 -6.71 -27.03 12.73
N VAL A 27 -7.29 -26.49 11.66
CA VAL A 27 -7.15 -25.09 11.28
C VAL A 27 -7.90 -24.15 12.22
N ILE A 28 -9.10 -24.53 12.67
CA ILE A 28 -9.91 -23.74 13.62
C ILE A 28 -9.17 -23.57 14.95
N ASN A 29 -8.38 -24.55 15.39
CA ASN A 29 -7.61 -24.48 16.63
C ASN A 29 -6.32 -23.63 16.48
N ASP A 30 -5.84 -23.36 15.27
CA ASP A 30 -4.71 -22.47 14.99
C ASP A 30 -5.22 -21.10 14.55
N THR A 31 -5.38 -20.19 15.51
CA THR A 31 -5.93 -18.85 15.26
C THR A 31 -5.16 -18.09 14.19
N LYS A 32 -3.82 -18.21 14.15
CA LYS A 32 -3.00 -17.50 13.17
C LYS A 32 -3.25 -18.00 11.75
N ARG A 33 -3.20 -19.33 11.59
CA ARG A 33 -3.47 -19.98 10.29
C ARG A 33 -4.90 -19.75 9.82
N TYR A 34 -5.87 -19.80 10.74
CA TYR A 34 -7.27 -19.49 10.42
C TYR A 34 -7.45 -18.06 9.92
N MET A 35 -6.79 -17.07 10.55
CA MET A 35 -6.87 -15.67 10.11
C MET A 35 -6.24 -15.46 8.72
N GLU A 36 -5.12 -16.11 8.43
CA GLU A 36 -4.45 -16.05 7.13
C GLU A 36 -5.38 -16.61 6.03
N ILE A 37 -5.94 -17.81 6.23
CA ILE A 37 -6.86 -18.46 5.27
C ILE A 37 -8.14 -17.64 5.11
N SER A 38 -8.71 -17.13 6.20
CA SER A 38 -9.93 -16.31 6.16
C SER A 38 -9.73 -15.01 5.39
N LYS A 39 -8.55 -14.40 5.50
CA LYS A 39 -8.20 -13.20 4.72
C LYS A 39 -8.10 -13.52 3.23
N GLU A 40 -7.42 -14.62 2.88
CA GLU A 40 -7.25 -15.06 1.49
C GLU A 40 -8.61 -15.42 0.87
N GLU A 41 -9.48 -16.14 1.60
CA GLU A 41 -10.87 -16.43 1.16
C GLU A 41 -11.66 -15.15 0.92
N ALA A 42 -11.60 -14.18 1.84
CA ALA A 42 -12.30 -12.91 1.70
C ALA A 42 -11.83 -12.12 0.47
N ASP A 43 -10.54 -12.16 0.15
CA ASP A 43 -9.95 -11.52 -1.03
C ASP A 43 -10.43 -12.12 -2.35
N LEU A 44 -10.68 -13.43 -2.39
CA LEU A 44 -11.15 -14.14 -3.58
C LEU A 44 -12.67 -14.16 -3.72
N ARG A 45 -13.40 -13.93 -2.63
CA ARG A 45 -14.87 -14.07 -2.59
C ARG A 45 -15.58 -13.26 -3.66
N GLU A 46 -15.21 -12.00 -3.83
CA GLU A 46 -15.90 -11.11 -4.77
C GLU A 46 -15.70 -11.53 -6.21
N VAL A 47 -14.47 -11.85 -6.62
CA VAL A 47 -14.18 -12.28 -8.00
C VAL A 47 -14.85 -13.61 -8.30
N VAL A 48 -14.84 -14.57 -7.34
CA VAL A 48 -15.49 -15.89 -7.51
C VAL A 48 -17.01 -15.77 -7.62
N GLN A 49 -17.65 -14.92 -6.79
CA GLN A 49 -19.09 -14.69 -6.87
C GLN A 49 -19.50 -14.09 -8.22
N LYS A 50 -18.75 -13.08 -8.72
CA LYS A 50 -19.02 -12.47 -10.02
C LYS A 50 -18.79 -13.46 -11.17
N TYR A 51 -17.76 -14.28 -11.07
CA TYR A 51 -17.50 -15.31 -12.07
C TYR A 51 -18.56 -16.43 -12.06
N LYS A 52 -19.03 -16.86 -10.88
CA LYS A 52 -20.13 -17.82 -10.75
C LYS A 52 -21.43 -17.23 -11.34
N LYS A 53 -21.71 -15.94 -11.12
CA LYS A 53 -22.83 -15.24 -11.78
C LYS A 53 -22.66 -15.25 -13.30
N TYR A 54 -21.49 -14.85 -13.79
CA TYR A 54 -21.19 -14.85 -15.23
C TYR A 54 -21.40 -16.23 -15.89
N LYS A 55 -20.92 -17.30 -15.24
CA LYS A 55 -21.16 -18.68 -15.74
C LYS A 55 -22.66 -19.02 -15.78
N LYS A 56 -23.40 -18.67 -14.73
CA LYS A 56 -24.82 -18.86 -14.65
C LYS A 56 -25.56 -18.12 -15.77
N ASP A 57 -25.26 -16.86 -15.95
CA ASP A 57 -25.86 -15.98 -16.96
C ASP A 57 -25.58 -16.51 -18.39
N LYS A 58 -24.37 -16.98 -18.67
CA LYS A 58 -24.00 -17.62 -19.94
C LYS A 58 -24.76 -18.94 -20.18
N GLN A 59 -24.93 -19.74 -19.14
CA GLN A 59 -25.72 -20.99 -19.24
C GLN A 59 -27.20 -20.68 -19.49
N GLU A 60 -27.76 -19.70 -18.79
CA GLU A 60 -29.15 -19.25 -18.93
C GLU A 60 -29.44 -18.75 -20.35
N ILE A 61 -28.51 -17.98 -20.96
CA ILE A 61 -28.62 -17.62 -22.38
C ILE A 61 -28.61 -18.84 -23.29
N ALA A 62 -27.78 -19.85 -23.01
CA ALA A 62 -27.73 -21.07 -23.82
C ALA A 62 -29.03 -21.85 -23.70
N ASP A 63 -29.57 -22.04 -22.49
CA ASP A 63 -30.79 -22.72 -22.20
C ASP A 63 -32.00 -22.00 -22.87
N ASN A 64 -32.06 -20.67 -22.75
CA ASN A 64 -33.08 -19.85 -23.40
C ASN A 64 -33.01 -19.93 -24.93
N LYS A 65 -31.79 -20.01 -25.51
CA LYS A 65 -31.65 -20.24 -26.97
C LYS A 65 -32.17 -21.60 -27.41
N GLU A 66 -32.05 -22.65 -26.59
CA GLU A 66 -32.64 -23.94 -26.85
C GLU A 66 -34.16 -23.87 -26.77
N ILE A 67 -34.74 -23.19 -25.77
CA ILE A 67 -36.17 -22.95 -25.65
C ILE A 67 -36.69 -22.20 -26.89
N ILE A 68 -36.05 -21.12 -27.30
CA ILE A 68 -36.46 -20.35 -28.49
C ILE A 68 -36.44 -21.20 -29.78
N ALA A 69 -35.52 -22.19 -29.84
CA ALA A 69 -35.38 -23.05 -31.02
C ALA A 69 -36.35 -24.25 -31.05
N SER A 70 -36.75 -24.75 -29.87
CA SER A 70 -37.51 -26.00 -29.74
C SER A 70 -38.98 -25.80 -29.40
N GLU A 71 -39.33 -24.69 -28.75
CA GLU A 71 -40.70 -24.42 -28.30
C GLU A 71 -41.56 -23.80 -29.40
N THR A 72 -42.88 -24.05 -29.30
CA THR A 72 -43.91 -23.52 -30.21
C THR A 72 -44.81 -22.49 -29.55
N ASP A 73 -44.72 -22.33 -28.22
CA ASP A 73 -45.47 -21.37 -27.46
C ASP A 73 -44.85 -19.96 -27.62
N ALA A 74 -45.64 -19.05 -28.18
CA ALA A 74 -45.19 -17.70 -28.49
C ALA A 74 -44.83 -16.89 -27.24
N ASP A 75 -45.58 -17.09 -26.15
CA ASP A 75 -45.39 -16.36 -24.89
C ASP A 75 -44.06 -16.79 -24.20
N LEU A 76 -43.78 -18.11 -24.21
CA LEU A 76 -42.50 -18.62 -23.68
C LEU A 76 -41.30 -18.16 -24.51
N ILE A 77 -41.44 -18.13 -25.84
CA ILE A 77 -40.40 -17.64 -26.73
C ILE A 77 -40.14 -16.14 -26.50
N GLU A 78 -41.17 -15.33 -26.27
CA GLU A 78 -41.05 -13.90 -26.01
C GLU A 78 -40.37 -13.65 -24.67
N MET A 79 -40.78 -14.34 -23.60
CA MET A 79 -40.12 -14.29 -22.29
C MET A 79 -38.63 -14.64 -22.36
N ALA A 80 -38.28 -15.75 -23.02
CA ALA A 80 -36.88 -16.16 -23.17
C ALA A 80 -36.04 -15.15 -23.97
N LYS A 81 -36.62 -14.44 -24.92
CA LYS A 81 -35.95 -13.38 -25.67
C LYS A 81 -35.75 -12.13 -24.84
N GLU A 82 -36.74 -11.72 -24.05
CA GLU A 82 -36.63 -10.57 -23.15
C GLU A 82 -35.56 -10.81 -22.09
N GLU A 83 -35.57 -11.99 -21.44
CA GLU A 83 -34.55 -12.36 -20.46
C GLU A 83 -33.14 -12.39 -21.05
N ASN A 84 -32.96 -13.01 -22.23
CA ASN A 84 -31.67 -12.96 -22.92
C ASN A 84 -31.21 -11.53 -23.22
N ALA A 85 -32.12 -10.64 -23.63
CA ALA A 85 -31.78 -9.24 -23.92
C ALA A 85 -31.37 -8.45 -22.66
N GLU A 86 -31.90 -8.80 -21.49
CA GLU A 86 -31.47 -8.22 -20.21
C GLU A 86 -30.10 -8.75 -19.80
N ILE A 87 -29.90 -10.07 -19.82
CA ILE A 87 -28.64 -10.71 -19.45
C ILE A 87 -27.51 -10.26 -20.41
N GLU A 88 -27.74 -10.22 -21.71
CA GLU A 88 -26.75 -9.77 -22.71
C GLU A 88 -26.31 -8.32 -22.52
N LYS A 89 -27.09 -7.45 -21.85
CA LYS A 89 -26.68 -6.10 -21.46
C LYS A 89 -25.78 -6.10 -20.23
N GLU A 90 -26.01 -7.01 -19.28
CA GLU A 90 -25.23 -7.09 -18.04
C GLU A 90 -23.85 -7.76 -18.23
N ILE A 91 -23.73 -8.70 -19.17
CA ILE A 91 -22.52 -9.49 -19.40
C ILE A 91 -21.27 -8.63 -19.62
N PRO A 92 -21.27 -7.61 -20.50
CA PRO A 92 -20.06 -6.79 -20.73
C PRO A 92 -19.59 -6.06 -19.48
N GLU A 93 -20.54 -5.54 -18.69
CA GLU A 93 -20.22 -4.87 -17.42
C GLU A 93 -19.63 -5.86 -16.40
N LEU A 94 -20.19 -7.06 -16.33
CA LEU A 94 -19.71 -8.12 -15.45
C LEU A 94 -18.32 -8.63 -15.88
N GLU A 95 -18.06 -8.75 -17.17
CA GLU A 95 -16.73 -9.09 -17.72
C GLU A 95 -15.68 -8.03 -17.35
N ASP A 96 -16.02 -6.76 -17.44
CA ASP A 96 -15.08 -5.67 -17.07
C ASP A 96 -14.84 -5.62 -15.56
N GLN A 97 -15.87 -5.83 -14.75
CA GLN A 97 -15.72 -5.95 -13.29
C GLN A 97 -14.82 -7.12 -12.90
N ILE A 98 -14.97 -8.28 -13.53
CA ILE A 98 -14.12 -9.45 -13.31
C ILE A 98 -12.66 -9.15 -13.70
N LYS A 99 -12.42 -8.52 -14.85
CA LYS A 99 -11.08 -8.12 -15.28
C LYS A 99 -10.41 -7.19 -14.26
N ILE A 100 -11.15 -6.22 -13.72
CA ILE A 100 -10.65 -5.30 -12.69
C ILE A 100 -10.29 -6.05 -11.41
N LEU A 101 -11.12 -6.97 -10.97
CA LEU A 101 -10.88 -7.77 -9.76
C LEU A 101 -9.71 -8.76 -9.90
N MET A 102 -9.36 -9.14 -11.14
CA MET A 102 -8.19 -9.97 -11.44
C MET A 102 -6.88 -9.19 -11.46
N LEU A 103 -6.92 -7.87 -11.43
CA LEU A 103 -5.69 -7.08 -11.36
C LEU A 103 -4.91 -7.39 -10.07
N PRO A 104 -3.57 -7.47 -10.14
CA PRO A 104 -2.77 -7.72 -8.96
C PRO A 104 -3.00 -6.60 -7.93
N LYS A 105 -3.50 -6.98 -6.77
CA LYS A 105 -3.68 -6.06 -5.64
C LYS A 105 -2.31 -5.70 -5.07
N ASP A 106 -2.11 -4.44 -4.72
CA ASP A 106 -0.93 -4.04 -3.96
C ASP A 106 -1.04 -4.60 -2.53
N PRO A 107 -0.05 -5.38 -2.04
CA PRO A 107 -0.09 -5.96 -0.70
C PRO A 107 -0.15 -4.91 0.42
N ASN A 108 0.08 -3.63 0.08
CA ASN A 108 0.00 -2.54 1.03
C ASN A 108 -1.38 -1.84 1.04
N ASP A 109 -2.31 -2.19 0.14
CA ASP A 109 -3.59 -1.47 -0.02
C ASP A 109 -4.44 -1.44 1.27
N ASP A 110 -4.35 -2.46 2.11
CA ASP A 110 -5.05 -2.53 3.40
C ASP A 110 -4.29 -1.87 4.56
N LYS A 111 -3.07 -1.37 4.34
CA LYS A 111 -2.24 -0.81 5.41
C LYS A 111 -2.63 0.61 5.76
N ASP A 112 -2.37 0.95 7.01
CA ASP A 112 -2.32 2.32 7.51
C ASP A 112 -1.16 3.08 6.86
N ILE A 113 -1.21 4.41 6.89
CA ILE A 113 -0.21 5.23 6.23
C ILE A 113 0.43 6.24 7.16
N ILE A 114 1.68 6.56 6.83
CA ILE A 114 2.35 7.77 7.27
C ILE A 114 2.36 8.75 6.10
N MET A 115 1.70 9.89 6.28
CA MET A 115 1.69 10.97 5.31
C MET A 115 2.59 12.11 5.79
N GLU A 116 3.57 12.48 4.98
CA GLU A 116 4.43 13.62 5.23
C GLU A 116 4.16 14.73 4.21
N ILE A 117 3.93 15.94 4.70
CA ILE A 117 3.70 17.14 3.90
C ILE A 117 4.80 18.14 4.19
N ARG A 118 5.44 18.66 3.14
CA ARG A 118 6.52 19.66 3.25
C ARG A 118 6.28 20.85 2.34
N GLY A 119 6.50 22.05 2.87
CA GLY A 119 6.67 23.22 2.01
C GLY A 119 7.91 23.05 1.13
N ALA A 120 7.79 23.30 -0.18
CA ALA A 120 8.88 23.20 -1.14
C ALA A 120 9.25 24.58 -1.71
N ALA A 121 8.97 24.86 -2.98
CA ALA A 121 9.30 26.16 -3.57
C ALA A 121 8.23 27.22 -3.27
N GLY A 122 8.60 28.34 -2.64
CA GLY A 122 7.69 29.45 -2.38
C GLY A 122 7.82 30.11 -1.00
N GLY A 123 8.81 29.70 -0.18
CA GLY A 123 9.05 30.28 1.14
C GLY A 123 7.85 30.11 2.07
N ASP A 124 7.46 31.19 2.78
CA ASP A 124 6.35 31.18 3.75
C ASP A 124 5.04 30.70 3.15
N GLU A 125 4.76 31.08 1.91
CA GLU A 125 3.55 30.66 1.21
C GLU A 125 3.48 29.12 0.99
N ALA A 126 4.64 28.49 0.72
CA ALA A 126 4.71 27.04 0.61
C ALA A 126 4.41 26.34 1.95
N SER A 127 4.85 26.95 3.06
CA SER A 127 4.58 26.46 4.42
C SER A 127 3.10 26.64 4.80
N LEU A 128 2.48 27.77 4.44
CA LEU A 128 1.05 27.99 4.61
C LEU A 128 0.22 26.99 3.81
N PHE A 129 0.63 26.75 2.56
CA PHE A 129 -0.03 25.77 1.70
C PHE A 129 0.11 24.31 2.22
N ALA A 130 1.24 23.98 2.82
CA ALA A 130 1.40 22.68 3.49
C ALA A 130 0.38 22.52 4.64
N GLY A 131 0.09 23.58 5.39
CA GLY A 131 -0.97 23.61 6.41
C GLY A 131 -2.37 23.46 5.82
N ASP A 132 -2.63 24.06 4.66
CA ASP A 132 -3.91 23.91 3.97
C ASP A 132 -4.13 22.48 3.45
N LEU A 133 -3.08 21.86 2.91
CA LEU A 133 -3.12 20.45 2.50
C LEU A 133 -3.34 19.53 3.69
N LEU A 134 -2.67 19.76 4.83
CA LEU A 134 -2.92 19.00 6.05
C LEU A 134 -4.39 19.04 6.42
N ARG A 135 -4.98 20.23 6.51
CA ARG A 135 -6.40 20.40 6.82
C ARG A 135 -7.33 19.71 5.82
N MET A 136 -6.98 19.75 4.54
CA MET A 136 -7.73 19.05 3.49
C MET A 136 -7.75 17.52 3.72
N TYR A 137 -6.59 16.94 4.04
CA TYR A 137 -6.50 15.50 4.30
C TYR A 137 -7.12 15.08 5.63
N GLU A 138 -7.02 15.92 6.68
CA GLU A 138 -7.73 15.68 7.95
C GLU A 138 -9.25 15.61 7.73
N LYS A 139 -9.81 16.56 6.98
CA LYS A 139 -11.23 16.57 6.64
C LYS A 139 -11.63 15.39 5.74
N TYR A 140 -10.77 14.99 4.81
CA TYR A 140 -11.01 13.81 4.00
C TYR A 140 -11.03 12.55 4.87
N ALA A 141 -10.07 12.40 5.76
CA ALA A 141 -10.02 11.28 6.71
C ALA A 141 -11.26 11.22 7.61
N GLU A 142 -11.71 12.37 8.12
CA GLU A 142 -12.95 12.46 8.90
C GLU A 142 -14.17 11.97 8.11
N ARG A 143 -14.29 12.34 6.83
CA ARG A 143 -15.38 11.88 5.94
C ARG A 143 -15.34 10.38 5.68
N GLN A 144 -14.15 9.81 5.64
CA GLN A 144 -13.95 8.35 5.45
C GLN A 144 -14.02 7.57 6.77
N ASN A 145 -14.28 8.23 7.91
CA ASN A 145 -14.25 7.67 9.26
C ASN A 145 -12.86 7.11 9.65
N TRP A 146 -11.78 7.67 9.09
CA TRP A 146 -10.41 7.34 9.45
C TRP A 146 -9.94 8.17 10.64
N LYS A 147 -9.01 7.59 11.40
CA LYS A 147 -8.41 8.27 12.54
C LYS A 147 -7.08 8.91 12.12
N VAL A 148 -6.88 10.17 12.47
CA VAL A 148 -5.64 10.91 12.22
C VAL A 148 -4.91 11.16 13.52
N SER A 149 -3.61 10.89 13.55
CA SER A 149 -2.72 11.21 14.67
C SER A 149 -1.47 11.92 14.17
N MET A 150 -1.06 12.97 14.90
CA MET A 150 0.14 13.73 14.60
C MET A 150 1.37 12.96 15.08
N ILE A 151 2.37 12.78 14.18
CA ILE A 151 3.64 12.13 14.51
C ILE A 151 4.71 13.18 14.79
N ASP A 152 4.89 14.14 13.88
CA ASP A 152 5.94 15.14 13.96
C ASP A 152 5.53 16.44 13.27
N THR A 153 5.94 17.57 13.80
CA THR A 153 5.60 18.89 13.25
C THR A 153 6.74 19.88 13.37
N GLU A 154 6.97 20.61 12.29
CA GLU A 154 7.90 21.75 12.24
C GLU A 154 7.09 22.99 11.81
N PRO A 155 6.42 23.68 12.77
CA PRO A 155 5.60 24.86 12.48
C PRO A 155 6.48 26.04 12.09
N THR A 156 5.88 27.00 11.37
CA THR A 156 6.52 28.28 11.03
C THR A 156 5.86 29.44 11.75
N GLU A 157 6.61 30.55 11.91
CA GLU A 157 6.11 31.75 12.58
C GLU A 157 4.89 32.37 11.88
N VAL A 158 4.74 32.14 10.59
CA VAL A 158 3.63 32.63 9.76
C VAL A 158 2.36 31.76 9.82
N GLY A 159 2.37 30.69 10.63
CA GLY A 159 1.18 29.85 10.85
C GLY A 159 1.01 28.66 9.91
N GLY A 160 2.04 28.23 9.19
CA GLY A 160 2.07 27.01 8.38
C GLY A 160 3.07 26.00 8.93
N TYR A 161 3.41 25.00 8.12
CA TYR A 161 4.37 23.97 8.46
C TYR A 161 5.48 23.89 7.41
N LYS A 162 6.74 23.91 7.87
CA LYS A 162 7.84 23.53 7.02
C LYS A 162 7.81 22.03 6.71
N ARG A 163 7.46 21.24 7.74
CA ARG A 163 7.21 19.81 7.65
C ARG A 163 6.14 19.41 8.66
N VAL A 164 5.26 18.52 8.26
CA VAL A 164 4.31 17.84 9.15
C VAL A 164 4.20 16.38 8.72
N ALA A 165 4.19 15.48 9.69
CA ALA A 165 3.97 14.06 9.48
C ALA A 165 2.79 13.60 10.33
N ILE A 166 1.84 12.92 9.69
CA ILE A 166 0.64 12.36 10.31
C ILE A 166 0.53 10.88 10.02
N MET A 167 -0.03 10.12 10.93
CA MET A 167 -0.48 8.76 10.72
C MET A 167 -1.99 8.78 10.48
N ILE A 168 -2.44 8.08 9.46
CA ILE A 168 -3.86 7.90 9.15
C ILE A 168 -4.16 6.41 9.20
N THR A 169 -5.08 6.04 10.10
CA THR A 169 -5.46 4.65 10.37
C THR A 169 -6.92 4.41 10.02
N GLY A 170 -7.21 3.30 9.35
CA GLY A 170 -8.57 2.95 8.95
C GLY A 170 -8.62 1.90 7.85
N ASP A 171 -9.80 1.67 7.29
CA ASP A 171 -9.98 0.69 6.23
C ASP A 171 -9.45 1.22 4.89
N LYS A 172 -8.57 0.45 4.23
CA LYS A 172 -8.05 0.69 2.89
C LYS A 172 -7.48 2.10 2.66
N VAL A 173 -6.79 2.65 3.67
CA VAL A 173 -6.26 4.01 3.63
C VAL A 173 -5.21 4.16 2.53
N TYR A 174 -4.26 3.23 2.45
CA TYR A 174 -3.20 3.28 1.44
C TYR A 174 -3.75 3.16 0.02
N SER A 175 -4.74 2.30 -0.22
CA SER A 175 -5.33 2.10 -1.54
C SER A 175 -5.88 3.39 -2.16
N LYS A 176 -6.43 4.30 -1.33
CA LYS A 176 -6.97 5.59 -1.76
C LYS A 176 -5.91 6.68 -1.83
N LEU A 177 -5.06 6.79 -0.80
CA LEU A 177 -4.13 7.92 -0.66
C LEU A 177 -2.78 7.72 -1.35
N LYS A 178 -2.41 6.52 -1.79
CA LYS A 178 -1.17 6.26 -2.54
C LYS A 178 -1.01 7.14 -3.80
N TYR A 179 -2.10 7.63 -4.36
CA TYR A 179 -2.10 8.51 -5.52
C TYR A 179 -1.81 9.99 -5.18
N GLU A 180 -1.72 10.35 -3.91
CA GLU A 180 -1.42 11.72 -3.47
C GLU A 180 0.08 12.02 -3.41
N ASN A 181 0.93 11.03 -3.68
CA ASN A 181 2.38 11.18 -3.74
C ASN A 181 2.81 12.17 -4.84
N GLY A 182 3.59 13.18 -4.46
CA GLY A 182 4.20 14.11 -5.42
C GLY A 182 4.15 15.57 -5.01
N ALA A 183 4.42 16.45 -6.01
CA ALA A 183 4.41 17.89 -5.82
C ALA A 183 3.02 18.47 -6.13
N HIS A 184 2.44 19.16 -5.16
CA HIS A 184 1.19 19.90 -5.25
C HIS A 184 1.51 21.39 -5.46
N ARG A 185 0.89 22.02 -6.44
CA ARG A 185 1.13 23.40 -6.79
C ARG A 185 -0.08 24.27 -6.48
N VAL A 186 0.14 25.36 -5.77
CA VAL A 186 -0.88 26.38 -5.50
C VAL A 186 -0.64 27.64 -6.32
N GLN A 187 -1.71 28.24 -6.81
CA GLN A 187 -1.74 29.55 -7.45
C GLN A 187 -2.77 30.40 -6.73
N ARG A 188 -2.29 31.34 -5.90
CA ARG A 188 -3.14 32.33 -5.20
C ARG A 188 -2.34 33.60 -4.88
N ILE A 189 -3.04 34.62 -4.43
CA ILE A 189 -2.43 35.81 -3.82
C ILE A 189 -2.11 35.45 -2.37
N PRO A 190 -0.81 35.34 -1.98
CA PRO A 190 -0.43 35.02 -0.61
C PRO A 190 -0.94 36.07 0.39
N VAL A 191 -1.18 35.66 1.63
CA VAL A 191 -1.52 36.60 2.72
C VAL A 191 -0.39 37.60 2.97
N THR A 192 0.85 37.22 2.65
CA THR A 192 2.06 38.03 2.78
C THR A 192 2.32 38.97 1.60
N GLU A 193 1.49 38.92 0.52
CA GLU A 193 1.66 39.73 -0.68
C GLU A 193 0.89 41.04 -0.57
N SER A 194 1.57 42.17 -0.62
CA SER A 194 0.96 43.49 -0.47
C SER A 194 0.49 44.15 -1.79
N GLN A 195 0.97 43.64 -2.96
CA GLN A 195 0.68 44.22 -4.28
C GLN A 195 -0.38 43.43 -5.06
N GLY A 196 -1.00 42.42 -4.46
CA GLY A 196 -2.08 41.64 -5.06
C GLY A 196 -1.63 40.72 -6.22
N ARG A 197 -0.35 40.37 -6.30
CA ARG A 197 0.18 39.49 -7.35
C ARG A 197 -0.10 38.03 -7.02
N VAL A 198 -0.53 37.27 -8.03
CA VAL A 198 -0.69 35.81 -7.91
C VAL A 198 0.70 35.17 -7.87
N HIS A 199 0.97 34.44 -6.78
CA HIS A 199 2.19 33.65 -6.65
C HIS A 199 1.92 32.18 -6.94
N THR A 200 2.98 31.49 -7.34
CA THR A 200 2.95 30.03 -7.55
C THR A 200 3.92 29.39 -6.55
N SER A 201 3.37 28.59 -5.66
CA SER A 201 4.15 27.86 -4.65
C SER A 201 3.88 26.38 -4.73
N THR A 202 4.75 25.57 -4.15
CA THR A 202 4.63 24.11 -4.14
C THR A 202 4.83 23.57 -2.74
N ALA A 203 4.08 22.51 -2.43
CA ALA A 203 4.32 21.62 -1.30
C ALA A 203 4.37 20.18 -1.80
N THR A 204 5.15 19.35 -1.15
CA THR A 204 5.29 17.94 -1.51
C THR A 204 4.53 17.08 -0.50
N VAL A 205 3.89 16.04 -0.98
CA VAL A 205 3.21 15.04 -0.18
C VAL A 205 3.88 13.68 -0.42
N ALA A 206 4.26 13.01 0.65
CA ALA A 206 4.74 11.63 0.62
C ALA A 206 3.77 10.76 1.41
N VAL A 207 3.21 9.75 0.78
CA VAL A 207 2.33 8.74 1.39
C VAL A 207 3.08 7.42 1.39
N MET A 208 3.35 6.90 2.57
CA MET A 208 4.08 5.66 2.76
C MET A 208 3.21 4.70 3.60
N PRO A 209 3.18 3.41 3.26
CA PRO A 209 2.50 2.43 4.10
C PRO A 209 3.21 2.33 5.46
N GLU A 210 2.45 2.07 6.52
CA GLU A 210 3.02 1.81 7.83
C GLU A 210 3.93 0.57 7.77
N TYR A 211 5.10 0.70 8.39
CA TYR A 211 6.04 -0.41 8.51
C TYR A 211 5.72 -1.24 9.74
N GLU A 212 5.50 -2.51 9.53
CA GLU A 212 5.52 -3.48 10.62
C GLU A 212 6.97 -3.59 11.14
N GLN A 213 7.12 -3.53 12.46
CA GLN A 213 8.41 -3.82 13.09
C GLN A 213 8.82 -5.24 12.71
N VAL A 214 10.01 -5.38 12.14
CA VAL A 214 10.53 -6.70 11.79
C VAL A 214 10.90 -7.41 13.09
N ASP A 215 10.09 -8.38 13.48
CA ASP A 215 10.46 -9.29 14.56
C ASP A 215 11.52 -10.26 14.00
N ILE A 216 12.78 -9.99 14.33
CA ILE A 216 13.89 -10.79 13.80
C ILE A 216 14.15 -11.92 14.77
N ASP A 217 13.61 -13.10 14.47
CA ASP A 217 14.04 -14.33 15.13
C ASP A 217 15.28 -14.89 14.40
N ILE A 218 16.39 -15.00 15.14
CA ILE A 218 17.65 -15.51 14.57
C ILE A 218 17.69 -17.01 14.82
N ASP A 219 17.59 -17.80 13.74
CA ASP A 219 17.73 -19.27 13.84
C ASP A 219 19.14 -19.60 14.37
N PRO A 220 19.26 -20.41 15.43
CA PRO A 220 20.55 -20.90 15.91
C PRO A 220 21.41 -21.59 14.84
N LYS A 221 20.81 -22.13 13.78
CA LYS A 221 21.52 -22.74 12.64
C LYS A 221 22.30 -21.73 11.80
N ASP A 222 21.87 -20.48 11.80
CA ASP A 222 22.52 -19.38 11.07
C ASP A 222 23.69 -18.77 11.85
N ILE A 223 24.00 -19.29 13.04
CA ILE A 223 25.07 -18.79 13.87
C ILE A 223 26.20 -19.82 13.93
N ARG A 224 27.37 -19.44 13.39
CA ARG A 224 28.60 -20.17 13.61
C ARG A 224 29.27 -19.71 14.89
N VAL A 225 29.58 -20.63 15.81
CA VAL A 225 30.23 -20.37 17.10
C VAL A 225 31.64 -20.97 17.08
N ASP A 226 32.64 -20.12 17.15
CA ASP A 226 34.07 -20.49 17.25
C ASP A 226 34.56 -20.16 18.67
N VAL A 227 35.25 -21.12 19.30
CA VAL A 227 35.83 -20.98 20.62
C VAL A 227 37.35 -20.92 20.50
N TYR A 228 37.97 -19.95 21.13
CA TYR A 228 39.41 -19.77 21.06
C TYR A 228 40.01 -19.30 22.40
N ARG A 229 41.33 -19.25 22.47
CA ARG A 229 42.03 -18.75 23.67
C ARG A 229 42.02 -17.23 23.66
N SER A 230 41.73 -16.66 24.86
CA SER A 230 41.77 -15.21 25.03
C SER A 230 43.19 -14.67 24.80
N SER A 231 43.31 -13.50 24.20
CA SER A 231 44.59 -12.79 24.03
C SER A 231 44.66 -11.60 25.00
N GLY A 232 45.78 -11.41 25.67
CA GLY A 232 45.97 -10.27 26.56
C GLY A 232 46.93 -10.56 27.70
N ALA A 233 47.26 -9.54 28.52
CA ALA A 233 48.07 -9.66 29.72
C ALA A 233 47.31 -10.44 30.78
N GLY A 234 47.79 -11.62 31.15
CA GLY A 234 47.13 -12.48 32.17
C GLY A 234 47.94 -13.74 32.51
N GLY A 235 47.56 -14.40 33.58
CA GLY A 235 48.25 -15.61 34.11
C GLY A 235 47.87 -16.90 33.35
N GLN A 236 48.20 -18.06 33.95
CA GLN A 236 48.00 -19.39 33.33
C GLN A 236 46.57 -19.65 32.80
N HIS A 237 45.54 -19.07 33.39
CA HIS A 237 44.16 -19.26 32.99
C HIS A 237 43.86 -18.74 31.56
N ILE A 238 44.38 -17.55 31.22
CA ILE A 238 44.19 -16.92 29.89
C ILE A 238 44.88 -17.74 28.79
N ASN A 239 46.05 -18.28 29.10
CA ASN A 239 46.87 -18.98 28.10
C ASN A 239 46.48 -20.48 27.91
N LYS A 240 45.77 -21.10 28.86
CA LYS A 240 45.43 -22.50 28.80
C LYS A 240 43.95 -22.79 28.53
N THR A 241 43.03 -21.86 28.87
CA THR A 241 41.58 -22.10 28.80
C THR A 241 41.02 -21.37 27.56
N SER A 242 40.26 -22.09 26.73
CA SER A 242 39.53 -21.50 25.59
C SER A 242 38.22 -20.87 26.06
N SER A 243 38.31 -19.69 26.69
CA SER A 243 37.15 -18.95 27.23
C SER A 243 36.58 -17.92 26.27
N ALA A 244 37.34 -17.49 25.24
CA ALA A 244 36.90 -16.54 24.27
C ALA A 244 35.94 -17.20 23.25
N VAL A 245 34.90 -16.47 22.89
CA VAL A 245 33.88 -16.92 21.94
C VAL A 245 33.74 -15.90 20.81
N ARG A 246 33.73 -16.41 19.58
CA ARG A 246 33.40 -15.64 18.38
C ARG A 246 32.12 -16.21 17.79
N MET A 247 31.15 -15.36 17.54
CA MET A 247 29.92 -15.72 16.86
C MET A 247 29.85 -15.00 15.52
N THR A 248 29.50 -15.71 14.48
CA THR A 248 29.30 -15.17 13.14
C THR A 248 27.89 -15.51 12.68
N HIS A 249 27.11 -14.50 12.36
CA HIS A 249 25.83 -14.67 11.70
C HIS A 249 26.08 -14.88 10.22
N LEU A 250 25.80 -16.09 9.71
CA LEU A 250 26.15 -16.51 8.35
C LEU A 250 25.50 -15.67 7.25
N PRO A 251 24.18 -15.34 7.33
CA PRO A 251 23.53 -14.58 6.26
C PRO A 251 24.04 -13.14 6.14
N THR A 252 24.37 -12.46 7.25
CA THR A 252 24.81 -11.06 7.23
C THR A 252 26.32 -10.91 7.29
N GLY A 253 27.06 -11.97 7.64
CA GLY A 253 28.50 -11.90 7.86
C GLY A 253 28.93 -11.14 9.10
N ILE A 254 28.00 -10.74 9.97
CA ILE A 254 28.30 -9.98 11.21
C ILE A 254 29.05 -10.89 12.21
N VAL A 255 30.18 -10.39 12.71
CA VAL A 255 31.01 -11.10 13.67
C VAL A 255 31.04 -10.37 15.00
N VAL A 256 30.85 -11.11 16.07
CA VAL A 256 31.02 -10.63 17.45
C VAL A 256 31.98 -11.55 18.17
N ALA A 257 33.02 -10.98 18.78
CA ALA A 257 33.99 -11.70 19.60
C ALA A 257 33.97 -11.17 21.02
N MET A 258 33.88 -12.08 22.00
CA MET A 258 33.84 -11.77 23.42
C MET A 258 34.87 -12.59 24.19
N GLN A 259 35.65 -11.91 25.05
CA GLN A 259 36.68 -12.50 25.90
C GLN A 259 36.81 -11.88 27.30
N ASP A 260 35.83 -11.01 27.65
CA ASP A 260 35.90 -10.19 28.87
C ASP A 260 35.66 -10.96 30.16
N GLN A 261 34.93 -12.06 30.05
CA GLN A 261 34.61 -12.90 31.21
C GLN A 261 35.51 -14.13 31.27
N ARG A 262 35.72 -14.63 32.52
CA ARG A 262 36.47 -15.86 32.74
C ARG A 262 35.70 -17.12 32.29
N SER A 263 34.38 -17.06 32.28
CA SER A 263 33.49 -18.16 31.89
C SER A 263 33.18 -18.08 30.38
N GLN A 264 33.42 -19.15 29.66
CA GLN A 264 33.05 -19.33 28.27
C GLN A 264 31.54 -19.13 28.06
N GLN A 265 30.73 -19.66 28.98
CA GLN A 265 29.28 -19.56 28.91
C GLN A 265 28.82 -18.08 28.97
N GLN A 266 29.36 -17.32 29.91
CA GLN A 266 29.05 -15.89 30.04
C GLN A 266 29.48 -15.10 28.81
N ASN A 267 30.63 -15.40 28.22
CA ASN A 267 31.09 -14.80 26.99
C ASN A 267 30.14 -15.17 25.79
N ARG A 268 29.65 -16.42 25.77
CA ARG A 268 28.69 -16.88 24.78
C ARG A 268 27.35 -16.16 24.88
N GLU A 269 26.81 -16.00 26.05
CA GLU A 269 25.55 -15.29 26.33
C GLU A 269 25.64 -13.81 25.92
N LYS A 270 26.73 -13.13 26.33
CA LYS A 270 26.99 -11.74 25.92
C LYS A 270 27.20 -11.59 24.41
N ALA A 271 27.98 -12.49 23.80
CA ALA A 271 28.19 -12.49 22.36
C ALA A 271 26.87 -12.64 21.61
N MET A 272 25.99 -13.53 22.06
CA MET A 272 24.66 -13.72 21.48
C MET A 272 23.80 -12.47 21.60
N GLN A 273 23.77 -11.83 22.77
CA GLN A 273 23.00 -10.62 23.00
C GLN A 273 23.47 -9.47 22.07
N ILE A 274 24.79 -9.28 21.95
CA ILE A 274 25.36 -8.25 21.08
C ILE A 274 25.15 -8.60 19.60
N LEU A 275 25.25 -9.89 19.24
CA LEU A 275 25.00 -10.34 17.86
C LEU A 275 23.56 -10.05 17.46
N LYS A 276 22.58 -10.37 18.32
CA LYS A 276 21.17 -10.07 18.09
C LYS A 276 20.94 -8.58 17.86
N SER A 277 21.49 -7.72 18.72
CA SER A 277 21.39 -6.27 18.55
C SER A 277 21.99 -5.79 17.22
N ARG A 278 23.19 -6.25 16.85
CA ARG A 278 23.86 -5.83 15.61
C ARG A 278 23.14 -6.35 14.35
N VAL A 279 22.59 -7.54 14.40
CA VAL A 279 21.79 -8.10 13.28
C VAL A 279 20.49 -7.32 13.15
N TYR A 280 19.85 -6.97 14.27
CA TYR A 280 18.67 -6.09 14.28
C TYR A 280 18.99 -4.72 13.65
N ASP A 281 20.03 -4.05 14.15
CA ASP A 281 20.46 -2.73 13.63
C ASP A 281 20.78 -2.78 12.12
N TYR A 282 21.35 -3.90 11.65
CA TYR A 282 21.65 -4.10 10.23
C TYR A 282 20.39 -4.17 9.37
N TYR A 283 19.42 -5.00 9.75
CA TYR A 283 18.16 -5.12 9.00
C TYR A 283 17.32 -3.85 9.11
N GLU A 284 17.27 -3.22 10.27
CA GLU A 284 16.59 -1.95 10.46
C GLU A 284 17.20 -0.86 9.57
N SER A 285 18.52 -0.75 9.51
CA SER A 285 19.19 0.21 8.62
C SER A 285 18.93 -0.03 7.14
N GLN A 286 18.85 -1.30 6.70
CA GLN A 286 18.48 -1.64 5.33
C GLN A 286 17.04 -1.27 5.02
N ASN A 287 16.11 -1.57 5.92
CA ASN A 287 14.71 -1.21 5.77
C ASN A 287 14.53 0.30 5.73
N GLN A 288 15.22 1.04 6.62
CA GLN A 288 15.21 2.49 6.63
C GLN A 288 15.75 3.07 5.33
N ALA A 289 16.84 2.52 4.79
CA ALA A 289 17.41 2.96 3.51
C ALA A 289 16.43 2.72 2.34
N GLN A 290 15.73 1.59 2.33
CA GLN A 290 14.69 1.31 1.32
C GLN A 290 13.49 2.26 1.47
N TYR A 291 13.08 2.53 2.70
CA TYR A 291 12.01 3.49 3.00
C TYR A 291 12.38 4.90 2.51
N ASP A 292 13.58 5.36 2.84
CA ASP A 292 14.07 6.68 2.41
C ASP A 292 14.20 6.78 0.89
N ALA A 293 14.63 5.71 0.22
CA ALA A 293 14.69 5.65 -1.24
C ALA A 293 13.28 5.74 -1.87
N LYS A 294 12.31 4.97 -1.37
CA LYS A 294 10.90 5.03 -1.81
C LYS A 294 10.31 6.42 -1.57
N ARG A 295 10.53 7.00 -0.38
CA ARG A 295 10.08 8.34 -0.02
C ARG A 295 10.67 9.39 -0.96
N LYS A 296 11.97 9.33 -1.24
CA LYS A 296 12.64 10.25 -2.16
C LYS A 296 12.08 10.15 -3.57
N SER A 297 11.80 8.94 -4.04
CA SER A 297 11.16 8.71 -5.34
C SER A 297 9.72 9.25 -5.38
N ALA A 298 8.95 9.09 -4.30
CA ALA A 298 7.57 9.56 -4.21
C ALA A 298 7.45 11.09 -4.21
N VAL A 299 8.41 11.80 -3.59
CA VAL A 299 8.39 13.28 -3.46
C VAL A 299 8.96 13.98 -4.69
N GLY A 300 9.88 13.35 -5.43
CA GLY A 300 10.63 13.99 -6.49
C GLY A 300 11.52 15.13 -5.99
N THR A 301 11.74 16.16 -6.81
CA THR A 301 12.54 17.34 -6.43
C THR A 301 11.70 18.44 -5.74
N GLY A 302 10.38 18.38 -5.81
CA GLY A 302 9.47 19.43 -5.34
C GLY A 302 9.46 20.68 -6.20
N ASP A 303 10.06 20.64 -7.40
CA ASP A 303 10.06 21.74 -8.34
C ASP A 303 8.61 21.99 -8.87
N ARG A 304 8.35 23.25 -9.25
CA ARG A 304 7.07 23.68 -9.84
C ARG A 304 6.74 22.96 -11.15
N SER A 305 7.72 22.42 -11.85
CA SER A 305 7.56 21.65 -13.09
C SER A 305 7.04 20.23 -12.86
N GLU A 306 7.37 19.60 -11.74
CA GLU A 306 7.02 18.21 -11.40
C GLU A 306 5.63 18.03 -10.80
N ARG A 307 4.81 19.07 -10.88
CA ARG A 307 3.46 19.09 -10.29
C ARG A 307 2.58 17.92 -10.74
N ILE A 308 1.99 17.21 -9.79
CA ILE A 308 0.91 16.27 -10.07
C ILE A 308 -0.45 16.98 -10.14
N ARG A 309 -0.67 17.98 -9.27
CA ARG A 309 -1.94 18.69 -9.17
C ARG A 309 -1.73 20.19 -8.95
N THR A 310 -2.62 21.00 -9.55
CA THR A 310 -2.63 22.46 -9.40
C THR A 310 -3.94 22.93 -8.78
N TYR A 311 -3.81 23.72 -7.71
CA TYR A 311 -4.89 24.37 -6.97
C TYR A 311 -4.90 25.85 -7.35
N ASN A 312 -5.87 26.26 -8.17
CA ASN A 312 -5.98 27.64 -8.67
C ASN A 312 -7.13 28.35 -7.98
N TYR A 313 -6.79 29.18 -6.99
CA TYR A 313 -7.77 29.91 -6.18
C TYR A 313 -8.54 30.99 -6.97
N PRO A 314 -7.89 31.84 -7.79
CA PRO A 314 -8.61 32.84 -8.60
C PRO A 314 -9.69 32.25 -9.49
N GLN A 315 -9.52 31.01 -9.94
CA GLN A 315 -10.47 30.34 -10.84
C GLN A 315 -11.33 29.31 -10.14
N ASN A 316 -11.21 29.16 -8.81
CA ASN A 316 -11.87 28.11 -8.01
C ASN A 316 -11.73 26.71 -8.64
N ARG A 317 -10.52 26.38 -9.15
CA ARG A 317 -10.27 25.21 -9.99
C ARG A 317 -9.14 24.35 -9.46
N VAL A 318 -9.33 23.02 -9.49
CA VAL A 318 -8.30 22.00 -9.27
C VAL A 318 -8.07 21.25 -10.58
N THR A 319 -6.81 21.05 -10.96
CA THR A 319 -6.44 20.25 -12.13
C THR A 319 -5.44 19.21 -11.76
N ASP A 320 -5.77 17.92 -11.93
CA ASP A 320 -4.82 16.81 -11.84
C ASP A 320 -4.20 16.58 -13.23
N HIS A 321 -2.88 16.78 -13.31
CA HIS A 321 -2.17 16.77 -14.59
C HIS A 321 -1.86 15.36 -15.10
N ARG A 322 -1.95 14.34 -14.24
CA ARG A 322 -1.69 12.95 -14.61
C ARG A 322 -2.77 12.38 -15.51
N ILE A 323 -4.01 12.81 -15.28
CA ILE A 323 -5.21 12.33 -15.99
C ILE A 323 -5.95 13.45 -16.73
N GLY A 324 -5.43 14.68 -16.68
CA GLY A 324 -6.05 15.85 -17.32
C GLY A 324 -7.40 16.26 -16.69
N LEU A 325 -7.76 15.72 -15.53
CA LEU A 325 -9.02 16.03 -14.86
C LEU A 325 -9.03 17.46 -14.32
N THR A 326 -10.09 18.20 -14.59
CA THR A 326 -10.28 19.56 -14.09
C THR A 326 -11.63 19.70 -13.42
N ILE A 327 -11.62 20.14 -12.15
CA ILE A 327 -12.80 20.33 -11.29
C ILE A 327 -12.89 21.79 -10.88
N ASN A 328 -14.05 22.44 -11.12
CA ASN A 328 -14.30 23.85 -10.75
C ASN A 328 -14.98 23.97 -9.38
N LYS A 329 -14.41 23.31 -8.37
CA LYS A 329 -14.93 23.23 -6.98
C LYS A 329 -13.78 23.17 -5.98
N LEU A 330 -12.76 24.05 -6.14
CA LEU A 330 -11.58 24.05 -5.28
C LEU A 330 -11.93 24.14 -3.79
N ASP A 331 -12.90 24.99 -3.46
CA ASP A 331 -13.41 25.18 -2.10
C ASP A 331 -13.89 23.87 -1.47
N ARG A 332 -14.58 23.01 -2.22
CA ARG A 332 -15.03 21.71 -1.76
C ARG A 332 -13.87 20.74 -1.60
N VAL A 333 -12.96 20.71 -2.57
CA VAL A 333 -11.75 19.88 -2.50
C VAL A 333 -10.92 20.21 -1.26
N MET A 334 -10.70 21.50 -0.97
CA MET A 334 -10.00 21.94 0.25
C MET A 334 -10.78 21.66 1.54
N ASN A 335 -12.06 21.36 1.44
CA ASN A 335 -12.91 20.87 2.53
C ASN A 335 -13.03 19.33 2.58
N GLY A 336 -12.13 18.61 1.90
CA GLY A 336 -12.01 17.15 1.98
C GLY A 336 -12.93 16.39 1.01
N GLU A 337 -13.46 17.03 -0.08
CA GLU A 337 -14.16 16.30 -1.14
C GLU A 337 -13.16 15.84 -2.21
N LEU A 338 -12.41 14.78 -1.92
CA LEU A 338 -11.38 14.24 -2.82
C LEU A 338 -11.85 13.03 -3.63
N ASP A 339 -13.00 12.46 -3.33
CA ASP A 339 -13.47 11.20 -3.92
C ASP A 339 -13.47 11.25 -5.45
N GLU A 340 -14.01 12.32 -6.06
CA GLU A 340 -14.06 12.49 -7.53
C GLU A 340 -12.67 12.41 -8.18
N ILE A 341 -11.63 12.92 -7.51
CA ILE A 341 -10.25 12.89 -8.02
C ILE A 341 -9.63 11.51 -7.79
N ILE A 342 -9.81 10.96 -6.60
CA ILE A 342 -9.22 9.68 -6.20
C ILE A 342 -9.82 8.55 -7.03
N ASP A 343 -11.13 8.52 -7.20
CA ASP A 343 -11.83 7.51 -8.00
C ASP A 343 -11.41 7.56 -9.47
N ALA A 344 -11.25 8.76 -10.03
CA ALA A 344 -10.73 8.92 -11.39
C ALA A 344 -9.28 8.42 -11.53
N LEU A 345 -8.43 8.62 -10.51
CA LEU A 345 -7.06 8.12 -10.51
C LEU A 345 -7.00 6.60 -10.36
N ILE A 346 -7.87 6.03 -9.53
CA ILE A 346 -8.02 4.57 -9.39
C ILE A 346 -8.40 3.96 -10.73
N LEU A 347 -9.45 4.50 -11.38
CA LEU A 347 -9.93 4.03 -12.67
C LEU A 347 -8.84 4.14 -13.75
N TYR A 348 -8.13 5.26 -13.81
CA TYR A 348 -7.01 5.44 -14.75
C TYR A 348 -5.91 4.40 -14.54
N ASN A 349 -5.54 4.14 -13.28
CA ASN A 349 -4.51 3.14 -12.97
C ASN A 349 -4.97 1.72 -13.33
N GLN A 350 -6.23 1.38 -13.04
CA GLN A 350 -6.83 0.09 -13.42
C GLN A 350 -6.85 -0.10 -14.94
N THR A 351 -7.25 0.93 -15.69
CA THR A 351 -7.25 0.91 -17.16
C THR A 351 -5.84 0.67 -17.71
N LYS A 352 -4.85 1.39 -17.17
CA LYS A 352 -3.45 1.22 -17.57
C LYS A 352 -2.92 -0.18 -17.29
N GLN A 353 -3.24 -0.74 -16.13
CA GLN A 353 -2.85 -2.11 -15.78
C GLN A 353 -3.52 -3.16 -16.70
N LEU A 354 -4.78 -2.93 -17.08
CA LEU A 354 -5.47 -3.80 -18.05
C LEU A 354 -4.82 -3.73 -19.44
N GLU A 355 -4.42 -2.55 -19.90
CA GLU A 355 -3.68 -2.39 -21.16
C GLU A 355 -2.33 -3.13 -21.12
N GLU A 356 -1.56 -2.95 -20.05
CA GLU A 356 -0.26 -3.63 -19.87
C GLU A 356 -0.42 -5.17 -19.83
N LEU A 357 -1.46 -5.70 -19.20
CA LEU A 357 -1.78 -7.12 -19.21
C LEU A 357 -2.22 -7.62 -20.59
N ALA A 358 -2.95 -6.81 -21.36
CA ALA A 358 -3.35 -7.15 -22.73
C ALA A 358 -2.11 -7.24 -23.65
N ASP A 359 -1.17 -6.30 -23.53
CA ASP A 359 0.07 -6.27 -24.32
C ASP A 359 1.01 -7.45 -23.99
N GLN A 360 1.05 -7.88 -22.72
CA GLN A 360 1.84 -9.06 -22.30
C GLN A 360 1.26 -10.40 -22.81
N ASN A 361 -0.02 -10.41 -23.16
CA ASN A 361 -0.72 -11.59 -23.66
C ASN A 361 -0.89 -11.62 -25.20
N ALA A 362 -0.46 -10.56 -25.89
CA ALA A 362 -0.48 -10.46 -27.36
C ALA A 362 0.84 -10.98 -27.95
#